data_67f90866852d61a327abf0dffa787d14
#
_entry.id   67f90866852d61a327abf0dffa787d14
#
_cell.length_a   1.000
_cell.length_b   1.000
_cell.length_c   1.000
_cell.angle_alpha   90.00
_cell.angle_beta   90.00
_cell.angle_gamma   90.00
#
_symmetry.space_group_name_H-M   'P 1'
#
loop_
_entity.id
_entity.type
_entity.pdbx_description
1 polymer ?
#
loop_
_entity_poly.entity_id
_entity_poly.type
_entity_poly.pdbx_seq_one_letter_code
_entity_poly.pdbx_strand_id
1 'polypeptide(L)'
;MKNTVRFVNSIHHIGAETWQQLLNSDNPFLRFEFLAALEDGQCIDSPYQTIPLNSGWIPNYAILEGHNADSQDAQILAIAPVFQKLHSYGEYVFDWGWAEAYERHGLKYYPKLVWAIPFTPSTGPRIISQGHSAQQVHYHQQIAQGLTEYSQHNHFSGWHCLFPDATSNEALVQLANPSHFNNQNHLNNSPDQSPFSHKTMARTSCQFHWFNNRFTDFSHYLEKFTSRKRKNINKERSRLLESGFVFNKKVGNQITPADIENFYHCYQLTYAKRKMRGYLTLDFFQKILQTMPDQLLLVQAQYPATHQTSNHNSIVANALYFKDADNLYGRYWGCLEEFDSLHFECCYYQGIEYCIEHNISHFDPGTQGEHKISRGFEPTICHSQHWIAHPQFSQAIDDFLKEEQQDIQAYAIQAAEHLPFNQSALSPQPNKAADKTNQ
;
A
#
# COMPACT_ATOMS: atom_id res chain seq x y z
N MET A 1 25.17 11.75 20.38
CA MET A 1 25.27 11.41 18.94
C MET A 1 24.38 12.36 18.16
N LYS A 2 24.85 12.93 17.05
CA LYS A 2 24.01 13.78 16.19
C LYS A 2 23.63 12.93 14.97
N ASN A 3 22.36 12.59 14.84
CA ASN A 3 21.87 11.90 13.66
C ASN A 3 21.62 12.90 12.53
N THR A 4 21.84 12.46 11.29
CA THR A 4 21.59 13.26 10.07
C THR A 4 20.77 12.47 9.07
N VAL A 5 19.93 13.18 8.30
CA VAL A 5 19.17 12.57 7.19
C VAL A 5 19.82 13.00 5.88
N ARG A 6 20.20 12.01 5.07
CA ARG A 6 20.64 12.24 3.69
C ARG A 6 19.73 11.55 2.70
N PHE A 7 19.81 11.95 1.44
CA PHE A 7 18.94 11.44 0.38
C PHE A 7 19.77 10.79 -0.73
N VAL A 8 19.26 9.69 -1.25
CA VAL A 8 19.82 9.00 -2.42
C VAL A 8 18.72 8.71 -3.44
N ASN A 9 19.08 8.75 -4.71
CA ASN A 9 18.16 8.74 -5.83
C ASN A 9 18.04 7.38 -6.55
N SER A 10 18.53 6.33 -5.92
CA SER A 10 18.35 4.94 -6.36
C SER A 10 18.52 3.98 -5.19
N ILE A 11 17.74 2.90 -5.16
CA ILE A 11 17.89 1.82 -4.17
C ILE A 11 19.24 1.11 -4.33
N HIS A 12 19.79 1.09 -5.55
CA HIS A 12 21.10 0.48 -5.83
C HIS A 12 22.26 1.21 -5.14
N HIS A 13 22.11 2.51 -4.84
CA HIS A 13 23.10 3.25 -4.05
C HIS A 13 23.11 2.88 -2.57
N ILE A 14 22.03 2.23 -2.10
CA ILE A 14 21.95 1.68 -0.74
C ILE A 14 22.53 0.27 -0.73
N GLY A 15 22.18 -0.53 -1.73
CA GLY A 15 22.60 -1.91 -1.90
C GLY A 15 21.72 -2.90 -1.16
N ALA A 16 21.61 -4.11 -1.73
CA ALA A 16 20.74 -5.17 -1.23
C ALA A 16 21.17 -5.65 0.19
N GLU A 17 22.47 -5.76 0.44
CA GLU A 17 22.98 -6.21 1.73
C GLU A 17 22.61 -5.25 2.87
N THR A 18 22.83 -3.94 2.68
CA THR A 18 22.47 -2.91 3.67
C THR A 18 20.97 -2.88 3.90
N TRP A 19 20.17 -2.98 2.82
CA TRP A 19 18.72 -3.02 2.91
C TRP A 19 18.23 -4.23 3.72
N GLN A 20 18.76 -5.42 3.41
CA GLN A 20 18.38 -6.66 4.06
C GLN A 20 18.76 -6.69 5.55
N GLN A 21 19.90 -6.07 5.94
CA GLN A 21 20.29 -5.96 7.34
C GLN A 21 19.33 -5.11 8.17
N LEU A 22 18.65 -4.14 7.55
CA LEU A 22 17.70 -3.25 8.22
C LEU A 22 16.23 -3.72 8.09
N LEU A 23 15.95 -4.61 7.14
CA LEU A 23 14.61 -5.09 6.88
C LEU A 23 14.10 -5.93 8.05
N ASN A 24 13.07 -5.42 8.70
CA ASN A 24 12.44 -6.03 9.88
C ASN A 24 10.95 -6.36 9.64
N SER A 25 10.57 -6.53 8.38
CA SER A 25 9.19 -6.76 7.96
C SER A 25 9.14 -7.76 6.82
N ASP A 26 8.15 -8.65 6.84
CA ASP A 26 7.86 -9.59 5.74
C ASP A 26 7.03 -8.94 4.62
N ASN A 27 6.66 -7.67 4.76
CA ASN A 27 5.86 -6.96 3.76
C ASN A 27 6.53 -7.00 2.38
N PRO A 28 5.89 -7.59 1.35
CA PRO A 28 6.50 -7.82 0.05
C PRO A 28 6.90 -6.53 -0.67
N PHE A 29 6.22 -5.42 -0.38
CA PHE A 29 6.45 -4.14 -1.05
C PHE A 29 7.63 -3.36 -0.48
N LEU A 30 8.13 -3.74 0.73
CA LEU A 30 9.35 -3.19 1.33
C LEU A 30 10.60 -4.01 1.01
N ARG A 31 10.48 -5.09 0.28
CA ARG A 31 11.65 -5.87 -0.13
C ARG A 31 12.50 -5.08 -1.12
N PHE A 32 13.82 -5.24 -1.01
CA PHE A 32 14.77 -4.66 -1.97
C PHE A 32 14.40 -5.04 -3.41
N GLU A 33 14.06 -6.30 -3.62
CA GLU A 33 13.72 -6.87 -4.91
C GLU A 33 12.53 -6.18 -5.57
N PHE A 34 11.50 -5.83 -4.78
CA PHE A 34 10.33 -5.12 -5.30
C PHE A 34 10.66 -3.70 -5.76
N LEU A 35 11.37 -2.95 -4.93
CA LEU A 35 11.74 -1.56 -5.23
C LEU A 35 12.78 -1.49 -6.36
N ALA A 36 13.76 -2.39 -6.37
CA ALA A 36 14.72 -2.52 -7.47
C ALA A 36 14.02 -2.87 -8.79
N ALA A 37 13.03 -3.78 -8.76
CA ALA A 37 12.25 -4.11 -9.96
C ALA A 37 11.46 -2.92 -10.52
N LEU A 38 11.00 -1.98 -9.67
CA LEU A 38 10.36 -0.74 -10.13
C LEU A 38 11.35 0.17 -10.88
N GLU A 39 12.58 0.30 -10.39
CA GLU A 39 13.64 1.11 -11.02
C GLU A 39 14.13 0.42 -12.31
N ASP A 40 14.57 -0.83 -12.20
CA ASP A 40 15.16 -1.61 -13.30
C ASP A 40 14.15 -1.91 -14.41
N GLY A 41 12.89 -2.14 -14.01
CA GLY A 41 11.79 -2.36 -14.93
C GLY A 41 11.24 -1.08 -15.58
N GLN A 42 11.86 0.07 -15.31
CA GLN A 42 11.44 1.36 -15.86
C GLN A 42 9.96 1.68 -15.58
N CYS A 43 9.49 1.39 -14.37
CA CYS A 43 8.15 1.76 -13.92
C CYS A 43 8.12 3.14 -13.28
N ILE A 44 9.26 3.62 -12.78
CA ILE A 44 9.44 4.92 -12.14
C ILE A 44 10.57 5.68 -12.84
N ASP A 45 10.53 7.02 -12.76
CA ASP A 45 11.55 7.87 -13.39
C ASP A 45 12.89 7.71 -12.64
N SER A 46 13.99 7.79 -13.40
CA SER A 46 15.33 7.84 -12.84
C SER A 46 15.99 9.16 -13.21
N PRO A 47 16.73 9.80 -12.30
CA PRO A 47 17.48 11.01 -12.62
C PRO A 47 18.59 10.78 -13.66
N TYR A 48 18.92 9.52 -13.94
CA TYR A 48 19.95 9.14 -14.92
C TYR A 48 19.37 8.78 -16.30
N GLN A 49 18.05 8.82 -16.47
CA GLN A 49 17.42 8.54 -17.76
C GLN A 49 17.54 9.75 -18.70
N THR A 50 17.88 9.49 -19.94
CA THR A 50 17.90 10.51 -20.99
C THR A 50 16.52 10.91 -21.49
N ILE A 51 15.53 9.99 -21.35
CA ILE A 51 14.13 10.19 -21.74
C ILE A 51 13.25 10.00 -20.51
N PRO A 52 12.54 11.03 -20.05
CA PRO A 52 11.61 10.90 -18.92
C PRO A 52 10.49 9.91 -19.23
N LEU A 53 10.19 9.01 -18.30
CA LEU A 53 9.05 8.08 -18.42
C LEU A 53 7.71 8.77 -18.14
N ASN A 54 7.74 9.94 -17.52
CA ASN A 54 6.56 10.67 -17.05
C ASN A 54 5.69 9.86 -16.06
N SER A 55 6.31 8.94 -15.31
CA SER A 55 5.64 8.23 -14.21
C SER A 55 5.31 9.18 -13.06
N GLY A 56 6.07 10.26 -12.97
CA GLY A 56 6.03 11.25 -11.92
C GLY A 56 6.51 10.73 -10.56
N TRP A 57 7.15 9.57 -10.50
CA TRP A 57 7.80 9.00 -9.33
C TRP A 57 9.31 9.01 -9.53
N ILE A 58 10.02 9.89 -8.83
CA ILE A 58 11.49 9.99 -8.89
C ILE A 58 12.04 9.53 -7.54
N PRO A 59 12.88 8.47 -7.48
CA PRO A 59 13.44 7.98 -6.23
C PRO A 59 14.20 9.05 -5.46
N ASN A 60 13.97 9.11 -4.16
CA ASN A 60 14.64 10.04 -3.25
C ASN A 60 14.68 9.45 -1.83
N TYR A 61 15.22 8.23 -1.69
CA TYR A 61 15.25 7.50 -0.43
C TYR A 61 15.90 8.30 0.67
N ALA A 62 15.23 8.42 1.82
CA ALA A 62 15.78 9.10 2.99
C ALA A 62 16.53 8.10 3.88
N ILE A 63 17.77 8.37 4.20
CA ILE A 63 18.67 7.55 5.02
C ILE A 63 18.98 8.30 6.29
N LEU A 64 18.62 7.74 7.43
CA LEU A 64 19.00 8.24 8.74
C LEU A 64 20.33 7.62 9.15
N GLU A 65 21.33 8.46 9.37
CA GLU A 65 22.67 8.08 9.79
C GLU A 65 22.95 8.56 11.20
N GLY A 66 23.51 7.67 12.02
CA GLY A 66 24.06 7.98 13.35
C GLY A 66 25.57 8.10 13.30
N HIS A 67 26.10 9.15 13.89
CA HIS A 67 27.54 9.36 14.01
C HIS A 67 28.01 9.04 15.43
N ASN A 68 28.88 8.05 15.59
CA ASN A 68 29.57 7.80 16.85
C ASN A 68 30.67 8.84 17.04
N ALA A 69 30.79 9.38 18.27
CA ALA A 69 31.83 10.37 18.59
C ALA A 69 33.26 9.81 18.41
N ASP A 70 33.41 8.50 18.49
CA ASP A 70 34.70 7.81 18.50
C ASP A 70 35.06 7.10 17.18
N SER A 71 34.15 7.08 16.19
CA SER A 71 34.42 6.52 14.87
C SER A 71 34.03 7.51 13.75
N GLN A 72 34.85 7.56 12.69
CA GLN A 72 34.54 8.36 11.48
C GLN A 72 33.44 7.71 10.64
N ASP A 73 33.03 6.48 10.93
CA ASP A 73 32.06 5.74 10.14
C ASP A 73 30.63 6.07 10.61
N ALA A 74 29.80 6.54 9.68
CA ALA A 74 28.38 6.71 9.91
C ALA A 74 27.65 5.37 9.83
N GLN A 75 26.87 5.04 10.84
CA GLN A 75 25.99 3.87 10.83
C GLN A 75 24.62 4.23 10.28
N ILE A 76 24.11 3.47 9.32
CA ILE A 76 22.72 3.60 8.85
C ILE A 76 21.79 3.02 9.93
N LEU A 77 20.88 3.86 10.44
CA LEU A 77 19.94 3.51 11.50
C LEU A 77 18.57 3.15 10.94
N ALA A 78 18.13 3.87 9.91
CA ALA A 78 16.85 3.65 9.26
C ALA A 78 16.87 4.15 7.81
N ILE A 79 16.00 3.58 6.99
CA ILE A 79 15.79 4.00 5.59
C ILE A 79 14.29 4.11 5.34
N ALA A 80 13.88 5.18 4.66
CA ALA A 80 12.51 5.39 4.23
C ALA A 80 12.41 5.45 2.70
N PRO A 81 11.45 4.74 2.09
CA PRO A 81 11.14 4.83 0.66
C PRO A 81 10.43 6.16 0.38
N VAL A 82 11.17 7.16 -0.01
CA VAL A 82 10.68 8.51 -0.35
C VAL A 82 10.89 8.77 -1.83
N PHE A 83 9.95 9.47 -2.43
CA PHE A 83 9.97 9.82 -3.85
C PHE A 83 9.59 11.28 -4.04
N GLN A 84 10.24 11.96 -4.98
CA GLN A 84 9.76 13.24 -5.49
C GLN A 84 8.63 12.97 -6.47
N LYS A 85 7.52 13.71 -6.34
CA LYS A 85 6.34 13.59 -7.19
C LYS A 85 6.11 14.83 -8.03
N LEU A 86 5.84 14.60 -9.32
CA LEU A 86 5.53 15.65 -10.29
C LEU A 86 4.03 15.78 -10.60
N HIS A 87 3.24 14.80 -10.15
CA HIS A 87 1.77 14.76 -10.21
C HIS A 87 1.25 13.66 -9.25
N SER A 88 -0.02 13.64 -8.90
CA SER A 88 -0.58 12.71 -7.90
C SER A 88 -1.09 11.37 -8.46
N TYR A 89 -0.82 11.05 -9.75
CA TYR A 89 -1.18 9.72 -10.28
C TYR A 89 -0.39 8.61 -9.60
N GLY A 90 -1.10 7.50 -9.30
CA GLY A 90 -0.49 6.30 -8.70
C GLY A 90 -0.27 6.37 -7.19
N GLU A 91 -0.72 7.43 -6.51
CA GLU A 91 -0.65 7.58 -5.04
C GLU A 91 -1.84 6.96 -4.32
N TYR A 92 -3.02 6.98 -4.95
CA TYR A 92 -4.31 6.50 -4.40
C TYR A 92 -4.78 7.23 -3.13
N VAL A 93 -4.14 8.36 -2.79
CA VAL A 93 -4.63 9.35 -1.83
C VAL A 93 -4.93 10.61 -2.65
N PHE A 94 -6.23 10.89 -2.83
CA PHE A 94 -6.69 11.87 -3.83
C PHE A 94 -6.57 13.29 -3.28
N ASP A 95 -5.51 13.99 -3.62
CA ASP A 95 -5.24 15.38 -3.25
C ASP A 95 -5.38 16.36 -4.42
N TRP A 96 -6.15 15.99 -5.45
CA TRP A 96 -6.39 16.83 -6.62
C TRP A 96 -6.99 18.19 -6.28
N GLY A 97 -7.88 18.24 -5.28
CA GLY A 97 -8.46 19.49 -4.80
C GLY A 97 -7.42 20.44 -4.19
N TRP A 98 -6.37 19.89 -3.57
CA TRP A 98 -5.27 20.69 -3.02
C TRP A 98 -4.42 21.27 -4.16
N ALA A 99 -4.06 20.44 -5.14
CA ALA A 99 -3.31 20.89 -6.33
C ALA A 99 -4.06 21.98 -7.10
N GLU A 100 -5.38 21.81 -7.31
CA GLU A 100 -6.23 22.80 -7.94
C GLU A 100 -6.35 24.11 -7.13
N ALA A 101 -6.40 24.01 -5.79
CA ALA A 101 -6.42 25.19 -4.93
C ALA A 101 -5.10 25.98 -5.05
N TYR A 102 -3.95 25.30 -5.09
CA TYR A 102 -2.66 25.95 -5.33
C TYR A 102 -2.64 26.66 -6.69
N GLU A 103 -3.06 25.98 -7.75
CA GLU A 103 -3.09 26.55 -9.11
C GLU A 103 -3.99 27.79 -9.19
N ARG A 104 -5.18 27.75 -8.59
CA ARG A 104 -6.10 28.92 -8.53
C ARG A 104 -5.50 30.14 -7.85
N HIS A 105 -4.53 29.94 -6.95
CA HIS A 105 -3.81 31.02 -6.28
C HIS A 105 -2.44 31.34 -6.92
N GLY A 106 -2.16 30.81 -8.12
CA GLY A 106 -0.92 31.05 -8.84
C GLY A 106 0.32 30.41 -8.20
N LEU A 107 0.13 29.41 -7.35
CA LEU A 107 1.19 28.69 -6.65
C LEU A 107 1.41 27.30 -7.25
N LYS A 108 2.62 26.76 -7.08
CA LYS A 108 2.96 25.41 -7.55
C LYS A 108 2.77 24.40 -6.42
N TYR A 109 1.93 23.40 -6.66
CA TYR A 109 1.76 22.25 -5.77
C TYR A 109 2.84 21.17 -6.01
N TYR A 110 3.29 21.03 -7.22
CA TYR A 110 4.40 20.13 -7.56
C TYR A 110 5.68 20.89 -7.83
N PRO A 111 6.87 20.32 -7.52
CA PRO A 111 7.06 19.00 -6.92
C PRO A 111 6.71 18.96 -5.42
N LYS A 112 6.39 17.74 -4.95
CA LYS A 112 6.20 17.38 -3.54
C LYS A 112 6.97 16.11 -3.22
N LEU A 113 7.18 15.79 -1.93
CA LEU A 113 7.71 14.50 -1.52
C LEU A 113 6.56 13.55 -1.16
N VAL A 114 6.72 12.27 -1.51
CA VAL A 114 5.81 11.20 -1.08
C VAL A 114 6.62 10.08 -0.44
N TRP A 115 6.30 9.80 0.81
CA TRP A 115 6.84 8.72 1.61
C TRP A 115 5.88 7.55 1.54
N ALA A 116 6.08 6.70 0.55
CA ALA A 116 5.19 5.58 0.21
C ALA A 116 5.86 4.60 -0.73
N ILE A 117 5.18 3.50 -1.01
CA ILE A 117 5.58 2.57 -2.06
C ILE A 117 4.84 2.94 -3.36
N PRO A 118 5.55 3.14 -4.48
CA PRO A 118 4.93 3.53 -5.75
C PRO A 118 3.84 2.54 -6.20
N PHE A 119 2.73 3.09 -6.67
CA PHE A 119 1.58 2.34 -7.20
C PHE A 119 0.95 1.33 -6.23
N THR A 120 1.23 1.45 -4.91
CA THR A 120 0.89 0.43 -3.92
C THR A 120 0.10 1.03 -2.74
N PRO A 121 -1.23 1.08 -2.82
CA PRO A 121 -2.09 1.64 -1.78
C PRO A 121 -2.38 0.64 -0.65
N SER A 122 -1.36 -0.04 -0.17
CA SER A 122 -1.46 -1.00 0.93
C SER A 122 -0.81 -0.46 2.19
N THR A 123 -1.48 -0.65 3.31
CA THR A 123 -0.96 -0.29 4.64
C THR A 123 0.26 -1.14 4.97
N GLY A 124 1.31 -0.50 5.48
CA GLY A 124 2.53 -1.18 5.89
C GLY A 124 3.56 -0.23 6.52
N PRO A 125 4.68 -0.78 7.02
CA PRO A 125 5.76 0.03 7.56
C PRO A 125 6.27 1.05 6.55
N ARG A 126 6.71 2.20 7.05
CA ARG A 126 7.24 3.28 6.20
C ARG A 126 8.72 3.56 6.44
N ILE A 127 9.33 2.82 7.36
CA ILE A 127 10.79 2.72 7.48
C ILE A 127 11.20 1.25 7.57
N ILE A 128 12.43 0.97 7.19
CA ILE A 128 13.15 -0.23 7.60
C ILE A 128 14.23 0.20 8.58
N SER A 129 14.36 -0.51 9.69
CA SER A 129 15.34 -0.21 10.74
C SER A 129 15.53 -1.40 11.66
N GLN A 130 16.71 -1.54 12.21
CA GLN A 130 16.90 -2.38 13.39
C GLN A 130 16.51 -1.58 14.64
N GLY A 131 15.95 -2.27 15.63
CA GLY A 131 15.58 -1.66 16.89
C GLY A 131 14.15 -1.96 17.32
N HIS A 132 13.89 -1.75 18.59
CA HIS A 132 12.57 -1.93 19.18
C HIS A 132 11.65 -0.74 18.87
N SER A 133 10.36 -0.90 19.10
CA SER A 133 9.30 0.03 18.71
C SER A 133 9.54 1.49 19.15
N ALA A 134 10.05 1.73 20.36
CA ALA A 134 10.36 3.09 20.82
C ALA A 134 11.45 3.80 20.00
N GLN A 135 12.48 3.05 19.55
CA GLN A 135 13.51 3.61 18.66
C GLN A 135 12.95 3.88 17.27
N GLN A 136 12.09 3.02 16.76
CA GLN A 136 11.44 3.22 15.45
C GLN A 136 10.58 4.49 15.43
N VAL A 137 9.82 4.77 16.50
CA VAL A 137 9.08 6.04 16.64
C VAL A 137 10.03 7.23 16.51
N HIS A 138 11.15 7.20 17.21
CA HIS A 138 12.16 8.27 17.13
C HIS A 138 12.76 8.42 15.73
N TYR A 139 13.05 7.31 15.03
CA TYR A 139 13.57 7.33 13.68
C TYR A 139 12.58 7.92 12.66
N HIS A 140 11.28 7.58 12.79
CA HIS A 140 10.24 8.21 11.96
C HIS A 140 10.21 9.72 12.16
N GLN A 141 10.30 10.19 13.40
CA GLN A 141 10.28 11.61 13.73
C GLN A 141 11.50 12.33 13.14
N GLN A 142 12.69 11.75 13.24
CA GLN A 142 13.91 12.33 12.67
C GLN A 142 13.86 12.36 11.13
N ILE A 143 13.36 11.30 10.50
CA ILE A 143 13.16 11.28 9.04
C ILE A 143 12.15 12.35 8.63
N ALA A 144 11.01 12.48 9.32
CA ALA A 144 10.00 13.50 9.02
C ALA A 144 10.57 14.92 9.17
N GLN A 145 11.40 15.16 10.17
CA GLN A 145 12.13 16.43 10.31
C GLN A 145 13.07 16.68 9.12
N GLY A 146 13.86 15.67 8.74
CA GLY A 146 14.75 15.75 7.58
C GLY A 146 13.99 16.00 6.28
N LEU A 147 12.81 15.39 6.09
CA LEU A 147 11.94 15.65 4.94
C LEU A 147 11.43 17.10 4.94
N THR A 148 11.09 17.64 6.12
CA THR A 148 10.65 19.04 6.25
C THR A 148 11.77 20.00 5.87
N GLU A 149 12.96 19.83 6.42
CA GLU A 149 14.14 20.64 6.11
C GLU A 149 14.51 20.55 4.62
N TYR A 150 14.50 19.34 4.06
CA TYR A 150 14.79 19.11 2.65
C TYR A 150 13.73 19.75 1.73
N SER A 151 12.44 19.65 2.10
CA SER A 151 11.34 20.27 1.34
C SER A 151 11.45 21.79 1.31
N GLN A 152 11.78 22.40 2.45
CA GLN A 152 11.98 23.85 2.56
C GLN A 152 13.16 24.32 1.71
N HIS A 153 14.30 23.62 1.80
CA HIS A 153 15.50 23.96 1.06
C HIS A 153 15.30 23.87 -0.46
N ASN A 154 14.53 22.87 -0.92
CA ASN A 154 14.29 22.62 -2.34
C ASN A 154 12.97 23.20 -2.85
N HIS A 155 12.27 24.00 -2.05
CA HIS A 155 11.01 24.65 -2.41
C HIS A 155 9.89 23.66 -2.83
N PHE A 156 9.81 22.48 -2.19
CA PHE A 156 8.71 21.57 -2.37
C PHE A 156 7.48 22.05 -1.59
N SER A 157 6.29 21.78 -2.12
CA SER A 157 5.03 22.19 -1.48
C SER A 157 4.76 21.49 -0.14
N GLY A 158 5.36 20.33 0.08
CA GLY A 158 5.22 19.55 1.29
C GLY A 158 5.71 18.10 1.14
N TRP A 159 5.43 17.30 2.16
CA TRP A 159 5.63 15.86 2.10
C TRP A 159 4.38 15.12 2.61
N HIS A 160 4.18 13.90 2.11
CA HIS A 160 3.01 13.07 2.37
C HIS A 160 3.44 11.63 2.66
N CYS A 161 3.15 11.12 3.86
CA CYS A 161 3.33 9.72 4.22
C CYS A 161 2.00 8.98 3.98
N LEU A 162 1.97 8.05 3.02
CA LEU A 162 0.74 7.40 2.59
C LEU A 162 0.67 5.96 3.08
N PHE A 163 -0.50 5.55 3.58
CA PHE A 163 -0.77 4.20 4.09
C PHE A 163 0.25 3.69 5.12
N PRO A 164 0.65 4.51 6.11
CA PRO A 164 1.51 4.03 7.19
C PRO A 164 0.78 2.98 8.03
N ASP A 165 1.53 2.01 8.55
CA ASP A 165 1.04 1.11 9.59
C ASP A 165 0.81 1.85 10.92
N ALA A 166 0.29 1.15 11.92
CA ALA A 166 -0.03 1.75 13.21
C ALA A 166 1.19 2.42 13.86
N THR A 167 2.36 1.77 13.84
CA THR A 167 3.60 2.29 14.42
C THR A 167 4.09 3.55 13.70
N SER A 168 4.12 3.52 12.37
CA SER A 168 4.52 4.66 11.55
C SER A 168 3.54 5.83 11.71
N ASN A 169 2.24 5.53 11.73
CA ASN A 169 1.20 6.55 11.90
C ASN A 169 1.27 7.22 13.26
N GLU A 170 1.37 6.43 14.35
CA GLU A 170 1.47 6.95 15.71
C GLU A 170 2.69 7.86 15.90
N ALA A 171 3.84 7.44 15.36
CA ALA A 171 5.07 8.23 15.41
C ALA A 171 4.90 9.62 14.78
N LEU A 172 4.19 9.69 13.64
CA LEU A 172 3.96 10.95 12.92
C LEU A 172 2.85 11.81 13.57
N VAL A 173 1.82 11.18 14.14
CA VAL A 173 0.78 11.89 14.92
C VAL A 173 1.37 12.58 16.15
N GLN A 174 2.36 11.97 16.81
CA GLN A 174 3.04 12.58 17.96
C GLN A 174 3.77 13.87 17.59
N LEU A 175 4.26 14.01 16.36
CA LEU A 175 4.83 15.28 15.86
C LEU A 175 3.81 16.42 15.77
N ALA A 176 2.52 16.10 15.59
CA ALA A 176 1.45 17.09 15.54
C ALA A 176 1.16 17.73 16.91
N ASN A 177 1.55 17.06 18.01
CA ASN A 177 1.29 17.48 19.39
C ASN A 177 2.59 17.69 20.18
N PRO A 178 3.28 18.84 20.06
CA PRO A 178 4.58 19.10 20.70
C PRO A 178 4.55 19.04 22.24
N SER A 179 3.37 19.05 22.87
CA SER A 179 3.23 18.99 24.33
C SER A 179 3.78 17.71 24.98
N HIS A 180 4.00 16.64 24.20
CA HIS A 180 4.61 15.41 24.72
C HIS A 180 6.15 15.42 24.71
N PHE A 181 6.80 16.36 23.99
CA PHE A 181 8.26 16.45 23.92
C PHE A 181 8.92 17.14 25.12
N ASN A 182 8.16 17.91 25.94
CA ASN A 182 8.72 18.75 27.02
C ASN A 182 9.08 18.00 28.31
N ASN A 183 8.91 16.69 28.42
CA ASN A 183 9.16 15.98 29.68
C ASN A 183 10.48 15.21 29.80
N GLN A 184 11.35 15.19 28.79
CA GLN A 184 12.62 14.44 28.90
C GLN A 184 13.91 15.22 28.64
N ASN A 185 13.86 16.49 28.25
CA ASN A 185 15.08 17.31 28.07
C ASN A 185 14.99 18.66 28.81
N HIS A 186 15.04 18.61 30.14
CA HIS A 186 15.39 19.80 30.93
C HIS A 186 16.89 20.04 30.91
N LEU A 187 17.45 20.51 29.78
CA LEU A 187 18.74 21.19 29.70
C LEU A 187 18.87 21.80 28.31
N ASN A 188 18.33 22.97 28.14
CA ASN A 188 18.71 24.09 27.29
C ASN A 188 17.46 24.92 26.96
N ASN A 189 17.17 25.90 27.81
CA ASN A 189 16.23 26.98 27.52
C ASN A 189 16.79 27.87 26.40
N SER A 190 16.47 27.54 25.16
CA SER A 190 16.33 28.51 24.09
C SER A 190 14.95 28.30 23.50
N PRO A 191 14.06 29.32 23.48
CA PRO A 191 12.86 29.23 22.68
C PRO A 191 13.31 29.15 21.24
N ASP A 192 13.25 27.96 20.66
CA ASP A 192 13.49 27.74 19.24
C ASP A 192 12.42 28.50 18.47
N GLN A 193 12.77 29.72 18.07
CA GLN A 193 11.97 30.60 17.22
C GLN A 193 12.12 30.12 15.78
N SER A 194 11.93 28.82 15.50
CA SER A 194 11.71 28.38 14.12
C SER A 194 10.33 28.90 13.70
N PRO A 195 10.24 29.79 12.71
CA PRO A 195 8.96 30.33 12.26
C PRO A 195 8.10 29.26 11.54
N PHE A 196 8.53 28.01 11.49
CA PHE A 196 7.89 26.93 10.76
C PHE A 196 7.33 25.88 11.71
N SER A 197 6.03 25.68 11.62
CA SER A 197 5.34 24.60 12.32
C SER A 197 5.76 23.26 11.73
N HIS A 198 6.31 22.35 12.52
CA HIS A 198 6.53 20.94 12.15
C HIS A 198 5.25 20.09 12.24
N LYS A 199 4.11 20.76 12.44
CA LYS A 199 2.82 20.10 12.66
C LYS A 199 2.41 19.30 11.43
N THR A 200 2.28 17.99 11.58
CA THR A 200 1.66 17.11 10.59
C THR A 200 0.14 17.12 10.73
N MET A 201 -0.54 16.82 9.63
CA MET A 201 -2.00 16.70 9.55
C MET A 201 -2.35 15.28 9.19
N ALA A 202 -3.23 14.64 9.97
CA ALA A 202 -3.73 13.31 9.71
C ALA A 202 -4.89 13.35 8.71
N ARG A 203 -4.88 12.47 7.72
CA ARG A 203 -5.99 12.19 6.83
C ARG A 203 -6.39 10.74 6.94
N THR A 204 -7.70 10.47 6.87
CA THR A 204 -8.26 9.12 6.87
C THR A 204 -8.94 8.83 5.55
N SER A 205 -8.95 7.56 5.18
CA SER A 205 -9.72 7.02 4.07
C SER A 205 -10.29 5.67 4.46
N CYS A 206 -11.28 5.17 3.71
CA CYS A 206 -11.89 3.87 3.97
C CYS A 206 -11.59 2.92 2.83
N GLN A 207 -11.05 1.76 3.14
CA GLN A 207 -10.92 0.60 2.26
C GLN A 207 -11.80 -0.54 2.78
N PHE A 208 -11.79 -1.69 2.09
CA PHE A 208 -12.57 -2.87 2.48
C PHE A 208 -11.64 -4.07 2.51
N HIS A 209 -11.39 -4.62 3.71
CA HIS A 209 -10.49 -5.73 3.93
C HIS A 209 -11.25 -6.95 4.46
N TRP A 210 -10.71 -8.13 4.22
CA TRP A 210 -11.25 -9.36 4.76
C TRP A 210 -10.35 -9.91 5.85
N PHE A 211 -10.97 -10.46 6.91
CA PHE A 211 -10.29 -11.01 8.07
C PHE A 211 -10.67 -12.48 8.27
N ASN A 212 -9.66 -13.32 8.48
CA ASN A 212 -9.85 -14.73 8.74
C ASN A 212 -10.22 -14.96 10.22
N ASN A 213 -11.48 -15.11 10.50
CA ASN A 213 -11.99 -15.45 11.83
C ASN A 213 -11.86 -16.96 12.13
N ARG A 214 -10.76 -17.59 11.73
CA ARG A 214 -10.47 -19.04 11.89
C ARG A 214 -11.50 -19.92 11.18
N PHE A 215 -11.86 -19.55 9.98
CA PHE A 215 -12.70 -20.38 9.14
C PHE A 215 -11.97 -21.67 8.76
N THR A 216 -12.68 -22.81 8.79
CA THR A 216 -12.13 -24.11 8.41
C THR A 216 -12.11 -24.31 6.90
N ASP A 217 -13.09 -23.73 6.21
CA ASP A 217 -13.27 -23.78 4.78
C ASP A 217 -14.21 -22.65 4.31
N PHE A 218 -14.38 -22.51 3.00
CA PHE A 218 -15.23 -21.48 2.42
C PHE A 218 -16.72 -21.66 2.76
N SER A 219 -17.18 -22.89 2.98
CA SER A 219 -18.56 -23.18 3.38
C SER A 219 -18.83 -22.67 4.80
N HIS A 220 -17.90 -22.92 5.73
CA HIS A 220 -17.97 -22.36 7.10
C HIS A 220 -17.96 -20.82 7.07
N TYR A 221 -17.17 -20.20 6.21
CA TYR A 221 -17.23 -18.74 6.00
C TYR A 221 -18.63 -18.29 5.56
N LEU A 222 -19.23 -18.97 4.58
CA LEU A 222 -20.57 -18.64 4.08
C LEU A 222 -21.68 -18.89 5.10
N GLU A 223 -21.51 -19.76 6.09
CA GLU A 223 -22.48 -19.98 7.18
C GLU A 223 -22.72 -18.71 8.00
N LYS A 224 -21.72 -17.80 8.07
CA LYS A 224 -21.88 -16.52 8.76
C LYS A 224 -22.80 -15.53 8.02
N PHE A 225 -23.08 -15.79 6.75
CA PHE A 225 -23.89 -14.93 5.89
C PHE A 225 -25.39 -15.16 6.09
N THR A 226 -26.18 -14.10 5.84
CA THR A 226 -27.62 -14.26 5.68
C THR A 226 -27.92 -15.22 4.52
N SER A 227 -29.02 -15.98 4.63
CA SER A 227 -29.38 -17.00 3.64
C SER A 227 -29.46 -16.45 2.20
N ARG A 228 -29.95 -15.22 2.03
CA ARG A 228 -30.05 -14.55 0.73
C ARG A 228 -28.66 -14.29 0.13
N LYS A 229 -27.75 -13.72 0.91
CA LYS A 229 -26.39 -13.37 0.45
C LYS A 229 -25.57 -14.63 0.14
N ARG A 230 -25.65 -15.65 1.00
CA ARG A 230 -25.03 -16.96 0.77
C ARG A 230 -25.50 -17.60 -0.54
N LYS A 231 -26.83 -17.58 -0.81
CA LYS A 231 -27.35 -18.11 -2.08
C LYS A 231 -26.83 -17.34 -3.29
N ASN A 232 -26.66 -16.02 -3.18
CA ASN A 232 -26.15 -15.21 -4.29
C ASN A 232 -24.70 -15.59 -4.63
N ILE A 233 -23.82 -15.69 -3.61
CA ILE A 233 -22.42 -16.07 -3.81
C ILE A 233 -22.34 -17.50 -4.42
N ASN A 234 -23.08 -18.46 -3.88
CA ASN A 234 -23.12 -19.81 -4.43
C ASN A 234 -23.57 -19.80 -5.90
N LYS A 235 -24.57 -18.99 -6.25
CA LYS A 235 -25.04 -18.85 -7.63
C LYS A 235 -23.99 -18.23 -8.55
N GLU A 236 -23.27 -17.18 -8.09
CA GLU A 236 -22.17 -16.57 -8.84
C GLU A 236 -21.11 -17.63 -9.19
N ARG A 237 -20.68 -18.41 -8.19
CA ARG A 237 -19.66 -19.45 -8.35
C ARG A 237 -20.13 -20.64 -9.18
N SER A 238 -21.33 -21.16 -8.90
CA SER A 238 -21.88 -22.31 -9.65
C SER A 238 -22.03 -22.02 -11.14
N ARG A 239 -22.47 -20.83 -11.52
CA ARG A 239 -22.59 -20.44 -12.94
C ARG A 239 -21.28 -20.54 -13.69
N LEU A 240 -20.17 -20.10 -13.09
CA LEU A 240 -18.85 -20.19 -13.72
C LEU A 240 -18.42 -21.65 -13.87
N LEU A 241 -18.57 -22.46 -12.83
CA LEU A 241 -18.24 -23.88 -12.86
C LEU A 241 -19.11 -24.66 -13.88
N GLU A 242 -20.42 -24.42 -13.90
CA GLU A 242 -21.35 -25.00 -14.87
C GLU A 242 -21.04 -24.60 -16.31
N SER A 243 -20.50 -23.37 -16.50
CA SER A 243 -20.00 -22.92 -17.79
C SER A 243 -18.65 -23.56 -18.17
N GLY A 244 -18.07 -24.39 -17.29
CA GLY A 244 -16.84 -25.13 -17.54
C GLY A 244 -15.55 -24.37 -17.17
N PHE A 245 -15.64 -23.25 -16.46
CA PHE A 245 -14.44 -22.58 -15.96
C PHE A 245 -13.65 -23.46 -14.98
N VAL A 246 -12.34 -23.44 -15.09
CA VAL A 246 -11.40 -24.03 -14.15
C VAL A 246 -10.49 -22.93 -13.60
N PHE A 247 -10.33 -22.92 -12.28
CA PHE A 247 -9.48 -21.93 -11.59
C PHE A 247 -8.24 -22.60 -11.03
N ASN A 248 -7.07 -22.10 -11.43
CA ASN A 248 -5.78 -22.60 -10.98
C ASN A 248 -5.08 -21.57 -10.12
N LYS A 249 -4.65 -21.95 -8.94
CA LYS A 249 -3.80 -21.16 -8.02
C LYS A 249 -2.35 -21.63 -8.20
N LYS A 250 -1.45 -20.74 -8.60
CA LYS A 250 -0.01 -20.99 -8.76
C LYS A 250 0.78 -20.12 -7.79
N VAL A 251 1.72 -20.67 -7.08
CA VAL A 251 2.55 -19.97 -6.11
C VAL A 251 4.05 -20.21 -6.39
N GLY A 252 4.86 -19.23 -6.11
CA GLY A 252 6.31 -19.37 -6.19
C GLY A 252 6.76 -19.91 -7.55
N ASN A 253 7.58 -20.93 -7.52
CA ASN A 253 8.17 -21.57 -8.70
C ASN A 253 7.16 -22.29 -9.62
N GLN A 254 5.90 -22.39 -9.23
CA GLN A 254 4.83 -22.89 -10.12
C GLN A 254 4.42 -21.88 -11.18
N ILE A 255 4.73 -20.59 -10.94
CA ILE A 255 4.47 -19.51 -11.90
C ILE A 255 5.59 -19.51 -12.92
N THR A 256 5.24 -19.70 -14.19
CA THR A 256 6.20 -19.69 -15.29
C THR A 256 6.31 -18.31 -15.94
N PRO A 257 7.40 -18.02 -16.67
CA PRO A 257 7.49 -16.79 -17.49
C PRO A 257 6.32 -16.63 -18.46
N ALA A 258 5.83 -17.72 -19.07
CA ALA A 258 4.67 -17.69 -19.96
C ALA A 258 3.36 -17.33 -19.22
N ASP A 259 3.21 -17.71 -17.95
CA ASP A 259 2.07 -17.29 -17.14
C ASP A 259 2.11 -15.77 -16.90
N ILE A 260 3.30 -15.21 -16.63
CA ILE A 260 3.49 -13.76 -16.45
C ILE A 260 3.21 -12.98 -17.75
N GLU A 261 3.63 -13.49 -18.91
CA GLU A 261 3.32 -12.87 -20.20
C GLU A 261 1.81 -12.86 -20.47
N ASN A 262 1.12 -13.97 -20.22
CA ASN A 262 -0.33 -14.05 -20.35
C ASN A 262 -1.05 -13.10 -19.36
N PHE A 263 -0.61 -13.10 -18.08
CA PHE A 263 -1.11 -12.16 -17.09
C PHE A 263 -0.90 -10.70 -17.54
N TYR A 264 0.31 -10.36 -18.01
CA TYR A 264 0.63 -9.00 -18.45
C TYR A 264 -0.24 -8.54 -19.61
N HIS A 265 -0.53 -9.42 -20.55
CA HIS A 265 -1.46 -9.12 -21.65
C HIS A 265 -2.84 -8.76 -21.12
N CYS A 266 -3.41 -9.56 -20.21
CA CYS A 266 -4.69 -9.28 -19.55
C CYS A 266 -4.65 -7.97 -18.74
N TYR A 267 -3.54 -7.72 -18.00
CA TYR A 267 -3.32 -6.51 -17.24
C TYR A 267 -3.38 -5.25 -18.12
N GLN A 268 -2.68 -5.24 -19.26
CA GLN A 268 -2.68 -4.11 -20.19
C GLN A 268 -4.08 -3.86 -20.77
N LEU A 269 -4.83 -4.91 -21.08
CA LEU A 269 -6.21 -4.77 -21.60
C LEU A 269 -7.14 -4.05 -20.60
N THR A 270 -6.96 -4.28 -19.29
CA THR A 270 -7.75 -3.60 -18.25
C THR A 270 -7.54 -2.08 -18.28
N TYR A 271 -6.32 -1.63 -18.52
CA TYR A 271 -6.01 -0.21 -18.67
C TYR A 271 -6.43 0.35 -20.02
N ALA A 272 -6.24 -0.42 -21.10
CA ALA A 272 -6.59 -0.02 -22.46
C ALA A 272 -8.10 0.28 -22.60
N LYS A 273 -8.98 -0.48 -21.90
CA LYS A 273 -10.43 -0.20 -21.81
C LYS A 273 -10.73 1.21 -21.25
N ARG A 274 -9.83 1.76 -20.45
CA ARG A 274 -9.90 3.11 -19.88
C ARG A 274 -9.09 4.14 -20.65
N LYS A 275 -8.59 3.79 -21.84
CA LYS A 275 -7.69 4.62 -22.67
C LYS A 275 -6.40 5.01 -21.94
N MET A 276 -5.94 4.17 -21.06
CA MET A 276 -4.70 4.33 -20.29
C MET A 276 -3.74 3.19 -20.60
N ARG A 277 -2.48 3.38 -20.24
CA ARG A 277 -1.47 2.32 -20.20
C ARG A 277 -1.25 1.90 -18.74
N GLY A 278 -1.00 0.62 -18.49
CA GLY A 278 -0.64 0.13 -17.17
C GLY A 278 0.66 0.78 -16.67
N TYR A 279 0.72 1.08 -15.39
CA TYR A 279 1.90 1.73 -14.77
C TYR A 279 3.15 0.85 -14.77
N LEU A 280 2.96 -0.48 -14.73
CA LEU A 280 4.04 -1.45 -14.60
C LEU A 280 4.33 -2.12 -15.93
N THR A 281 5.61 -2.44 -16.16
CA THR A 281 6.10 -3.05 -17.40
C THR A 281 6.14 -4.57 -17.28
N LEU A 282 6.26 -5.27 -18.39
CA LEU A 282 6.50 -6.72 -18.40
C LEU A 282 7.80 -7.07 -17.66
N ASP A 283 8.85 -6.27 -17.88
CA ASP A 283 10.16 -6.47 -17.25
C ASP A 283 10.08 -6.43 -15.72
N PHE A 284 9.28 -5.51 -15.16
CA PHE A 284 9.00 -5.49 -13.72
C PHE A 284 8.42 -6.83 -13.24
N PHE A 285 7.38 -7.35 -13.93
CA PHE A 285 6.75 -8.60 -13.51
C PHE A 285 7.67 -9.81 -13.68
N GLN A 286 8.51 -9.83 -14.70
CA GLN A 286 9.52 -10.87 -14.88
C GLN A 286 10.60 -10.81 -13.79
N LYS A 287 11.05 -9.62 -13.42
CA LYS A 287 12.03 -9.42 -12.34
C LYS A 287 11.51 -9.89 -10.98
N ILE A 288 10.29 -9.50 -10.59
CA ILE A 288 9.72 -9.96 -9.31
C ILE A 288 9.49 -11.47 -9.29
N LEU A 289 9.15 -12.10 -10.43
CA LEU A 289 9.08 -13.55 -10.52
C LEU A 289 10.45 -14.21 -10.29
N GLN A 290 11.52 -13.62 -10.80
CA GLN A 290 12.89 -14.16 -10.64
C GLN A 290 13.44 -13.97 -9.23
N THR A 291 13.15 -12.84 -8.59
CA THR A 291 13.85 -12.42 -7.37
C THR A 291 13.03 -12.60 -6.09
N MET A 292 11.70 -12.66 -6.19
CA MET A 292 10.80 -12.82 -5.04
C MET A 292 9.58 -13.71 -5.35
N PRO A 293 9.76 -14.90 -5.96
CA PRO A 293 8.65 -15.76 -6.39
C PRO A 293 7.75 -16.19 -5.23
N ASP A 294 8.31 -16.45 -4.06
CA ASP A 294 7.56 -16.95 -2.88
C ASP A 294 6.52 -15.96 -2.35
N GLN A 295 6.65 -14.67 -2.69
CA GLN A 295 5.70 -13.63 -2.35
C GLN A 295 4.56 -13.50 -3.36
N LEU A 296 4.54 -14.31 -4.43
CA LEU A 296 3.55 -14.23 -5.49
C LEU A 296 2.52 -15.34 -5.41
N LEU A 297 1.25 -14.99 -5.66
CA LEU A 297 0.16 -15.91 -5.96
C LEU A 297 -0.52 -15.44 -7.24
N LEU A 298 -0.60 -16.31 -8.24
CA LEU A 298 -1.31 -16.07 -9.49
C LEU A 298 -2.54 -16.98 -9.57
N VAL A 299 -3.72 -16.37 -9.69
CA VAL A 299 -4.98 -17.08 -9.98
C VAL A 299 -5.29 -16.93 -11.45
N GLN A 300 -5.45 -18.05 -12.15
CA GLN A 300 -5.76 -18.12 -13.58
C GLN A 300 -7.12 -18.75 -13.78
N ALA A 301 -7.97 -18.12 -14.58
CA ALA A 301 -9.22 -18.70 -15.06
C ALA A 301 -9.04 -19.28 -16.45
N GLN A 302 -9.27 -20.57 -16.59
CA GLN A 302 -9.28 -21.27 -17.86
C GLN A 302 -10.71 -21.51 -18.32
N TYR A 303 -10.97 -21.30 -19.61
CA TYR A 303 -12.26 -21.54 -20.24
C TYR A 303 -12.15 -22.69 -21.23
N PRO A 304 -13.16 -23.60 -21.32
CA PRO A 304 -13.10 -24.75 -22.21
C PRO A 304 -13.04 -24.36 -23.68
N ALA A 305 -12.27 -25.10 -24.45
CA ALA A 305 -12.05 -24.89 -25.88
C ALA A 305 -13.28 -25.16 -26.79
N THR A 306 -14.45 -25.44 -26.23
CA THR A 306 -15.64 -25.91 -27.00
C THR A 306 -16.23 -24.90 -27.98
N HIS A 307 -15.77 -23.62 -27.94
CA HIS A 307 -16.27 -22.56 -28.81
C HIS A 307 -15.19 -21.86 -29.66
N GLN A 308 -13.94 -22.32 -29.60
CA GLN A 308 -12.87 -21.75 -30.41
C GLN A 308 -12.14 -22.85 -31.20
N THR A 309 -11.63 -22.50 -32.36
CA THR A 309 -10.96 -23.38 -33.33
C THR A 309 -9.63 -23.99 -32.85
N SER A 310 -9.27 -23.88 -31.60
CA SER A 310 -8.07 -24.45 -30.98
C SER A 310 -8.43 -25.47 -29.89
N ASN A 311 -7.82 -26.65 -29.98
CA ASN A 311 -8.05 -27.79 -29.06
C ASN A 311 -7.49 -27.63 -27.63
N HIS A 312 -7.20 -26.39 -27.16
CA HIS A 312 -6.62 -26.15 -25.85
C HIS A 312 -7.46 -25.20 -25.02
N ASN A 313 -7.68 -25.55 -23.74
CA ASN A 313 -8.22 -24.61 -22.76
C ASN A 313 -7.39 -23.35 -22.75
N SER A 314 -8.02 -22.18 -22.97
CA SER A 314 -7.33 -20.93 -22.98
C SER A 314 -7.45 -20.23 -21.60
N ILE A 315 -6.34 -19.67 -21.11
CA ILE A 315 -6.36 -18.78 -19.95
C ILE A 315 -7.01 -17.46 -20.40
N VAL A 316 -8.18 -17.15 -19.86
CA VAL A 316 -8.97 -15.98 -20.26
C VAL A 316 -8.89 -14.84 -19.26
N ALA A 317 -8.45 -15.11 -18.04
CA ALA A 317 -8.32 -14.10 -17.01
C ALA A 317 -7.25 -14.47 -15.98
N ASN A 318 -6.68 -13.43 -15.37
CA ASN A 318 -5.65 -13.57 -14.34
C ASN A 318 -5.85 -12.55 -13.23
N ALA A 319 -5.58 -12.98 -11.98
CA ALA A 319 -5.42 -12.09 -10.83
C ALA A 319 -4.06 -12.37 -10.18
N LEU A 320 -3.25 -11.34 -10.02
CA LEU A 320 -1.95 -11.41 -9.35
C LEU A 320 -2.06 -10.79 -7.97
N TYR A 321 -1.61 -11.55 -6.99
CA TYR A 321 -1.54 -11.17 -5.59
C TYR A 321 -0.10 -11.20 -5.11
N PHE A 322 0.15 -10.41 -4.07
CA PHE A 322 1.34 -10.54 -3.23
C PHE A 322 0.95 -11.09 -1.88
N LYS A 323 1.89 -11.70 -1.19
CA LYS A 323 1.64 -12.27 0.14
C LYS A 323 2.87 -12.22 1.03
N ASP A 324 2.60 -12.16 2.33
CA ASP A 324 3.54 -12.48 3.41
C ASP A 324 2.95 -13.59 4.29
N ALA A 325 3.48 -13.77 5.50
CA ALA A 325 3.03 -14.81 6.41
C ALA A 325 1.57 -14.60 6.89
N ASP A 326 1.17 -13.35 7.09
CA ASP A 326 -0.09 -12.98 7.71
C ASP A 326 -1.08 -12.32 6.76
N ASN A 327 -0.61 -11.83 5.59
CA ASN A 327 -1.39 -10.98 4.69
C ASN A 327 -1.39 -11.48 3.25
N LEU A 328 -2.53 -11.34 2.60
CA LEU A 328 -2.70 -11.44 1.14
C LEU A 328 -3.07 -10.06 0.58
N TYR A 329 -2.43 -9.66 -0.51
CA TYR A 329 -2.65 -8.37 -1.16
C TYR A 329 -3.09 -8.59 -2.61
N GLY A 330 -4.37 -8.34 -2.91
CA GLY A 330 -4.89 -8.37 -4.28
C GLY A 330 -4.50 -7.10 -5.03
N ARG A 331 -3.68 -7.25 -6.09
CA ARG A 331 -3.10 -6.06 -6.73
C ARG A 331 -3.53 -5.86 -8.16
N TYR A 332 -3.43 -6.86 -8.99
CA TYR A 332 -3.61 -6.68 -10.43
C TYR A 332 -4.55 -7.73 -11.00
N TRP A 333 -5.45 -7.27 -11.86
CA TRP A 333 -6.44 -8.09 -12.54
C TRP A 333 -6.51 -7.75 -14.01
N GLY A 334 -6.77 -8.76 -14.83
CA GLY A 334 -7.15 -8.56 -16.22
C GLY A 334 -7.81 -9.78 -16.82
N CYS A 335 -8.59 -9.54 -17.88
CA CYS A 335 -9.25 -10.58 -18.63
C CYS A 335 -9.26 -10.24 -20.13
N LEU A 336 -9.22 -11.29 -20.96
CA LEU A 336 -9.36 -11.18 -22.41
C LEU A 336 -10.81 -10.84 -22.77
N GLU A 337 -11.74 -11.50 -22.10
CA GLU A 337 -13.18 -11.36 -22.28
C GLU A 337 -13.87 -11.26 -20.92
N GLU A 338 -14.94 -10.46 -20.83
CA GLU A 338 -15.69 -10.24 -19.61
C GLU A 338 -16.81 -11.29 -19.49
N PHE A 339 -16.80 -12.00 -18.36
CA PHE A 339 -17.86 -12.92 -17.97
C PHE A 339 -18.46 -12.47 -16.63
N ASP A 340 -19.78 -12.66 -16.51
CA ASP A 340 -20.47 -12.31 -15.26
C ASP A 340 -19.83 -13.05 -14.07
N SER A 341 -19.52 -12.27 -13.01
CA SER A 341 -18.92 -12.75 -11.76
C SER A 341 -17.46 -13.27 -11.85
N LEU A 342 -16.83 -13.33 -13.05
CA LEU A 342 -15.47 -13.83 -13.19
C LEU A 342 -14.43 -13.00 -12.39
N HIS A 343 -14.59 -11.67 -12.41
CA HIS A 343 -13.77 -10.78 -11.59
C HIS A 343 -13.88 -11.11 -10.09
N PHE A 344 -15.09 -11.36 -9.60
CA PHE A 344 -15.31 -11.66 -8.19
C PHE A 344 -14.72 -13.01 -7.78
N GLU A 345 -14.86 -14.01 -8.67
CA GLU A 345 -14.24 -15.31 -8.43
C GLU A 345 -12.73 -15.19 -8.33
N CYS A 346 -12.09 -14.61 -9.36
CA CYS A 346 -10.63 -14.55 -9.41
C CYS A 346 -10.03 -13.59 -8.38
N CYS A 347 -10.66 -12.42 -8.12
CA CYS A 347 -10.08 -11.38 -7.28
C CYS A 347 -10.48 -11.45 -5.81
N TYR A 348 -11.56 -12.19 -5.46
CA TYR A 348 -12.06 -12.25 -4.09
C TYR A 348 -12.21 -13.68 -3.58
N TYR A 349 -13.04 -14.52 -4.23
CA TYR A 349 -13.36 -15.84 -3.69
C TYR A 349 -12.14 -16.76 -3.66
N GLN A 350 -11.34 -16.78 -4.72
CA GLN A 350 -10.11 -17.56 -4.76
C GLN A 350 -9.06 -17.06 -3.76
N GLY A 351 -9.02 -15.74 -3.53
CA GLY A 351 -8.14 -15.14 -2.50
C GLY A 351 -8.59 -15.49 -1.08
N ILE A 352 -9.91 -15.45 -0.80
CA ILE A 352 -10.46 -15.83 0.50
C ILE A 352 -10.21 -17.33 0.77
N GLU A 353 -10.46 -18.22 -0.21
CA GLU A 353 -10.16 -19.64 -0.10
C GLU A 353 -8.67 -19.85 0.21
N TYR A 354 -7.79 -19.19 -0.52
CA TYR A 354 -6.36 -19.29 -0.30
C TYR A 354 -5.97 -18.86 1.13
N CYS A 355 -6.55 -17.76 1.63
CA CYS A 355 -6.31 -17.31 2.99
C CYS A 355 -6.76 -18.33 4.04
N ILE A 356 -7.93 -18.95 3.84
CA ILE A 356 -8.45 -19.98 4.74
C ILE A 356 -7.55 -21.23 4.71
N GLU A 357 -7.21 -21.73 3.52
CA GLU A 357 -6.36 -22.91 3.30
C GLU A 357 -4.97 -22.78 3.93
N HIS A 358 -4.41 -21.54 3.96
CA HIS A 358 -3.05 -21.27 4.42
C HIS A 358 -2.98 -20.53 5.78
N ASN A 359 -4.12 -20.35 6.46
CA ASN A 359 -4.23 -19.61 7.73
C ASN A 359 -3.74 -18.18 7.67
N ILE A 360 -3.81 -17.54 6.52
CA ILE A 360 -3.54 -16.12 6.36
C ILE A 360 -4.65 -15.33 7.06
N SER A 361 -4.28 -14.39 7.92
CA SER A 361 -5.22 -13.70 8.81
C SER A 361 -5.96 -12.53 8.15
N HIS A 362 -5.34 -11.91 7.14
CA HIS A 362 -5.81 -10.66 6.55
C HIS A 362 -5.68 -10.66 5.03
N PHE A 363 -6.69 -10.10 4.35
CA PHE A 363 -6.68 -9.91 2.90
C PHE A 363 -7.07 -8.47 2.55
N ASP A 364 -6.11 -7.72 1.99
CA ASP A 364 -6.29 -6.42 1.36
C ASP A 364 -6.51 -6.61 -0.15
N PRO A 365 -7.73 -6.44 -0.68
CA PRO A 365 -8.04 -6.66 -2.10
C PRO A 365 -7.85 -5.40 -2.95
N GLY A 366 -7.17 -4.36 -2.43
CA GLY A 366 -6.98 -3.05 -3.07
C GLY A 366 -8.09 -2.04 -2.76
N THR A 367 -7.92 -0.81 -3.25
CA THR A 367 -8.66 0.38 -2.79
C THR A 367 -10.12 0.48 -3.21
N GLN A 368 -10.54 -0.10 -4.33
CA GLN A 368 -11.82 0.22 -4.95
C GLN A 368 -12.92 -0.82 -4.66
N GLY A 369 -14.17 -0.34 -4.59
CA GLY A 369 -15.38 -1.10 -4.83
C GLY A 369 -16.19 -1.51 -3.58
N GLU A 370 -17.31 -0.80 -3.37
CA GLU A 370 -18.32 -1.14 -2.34
C GLU A 370 -18.95 -2.53 -2.55
N HIS A 371 -18.87 -3.10 -3.77
CA HIS A 371 -19.29 -4.47 -4.05
C HIS A 371 -18.57 -5.52 -3.20
N LYS A 372 -17.43 -5.16 -2.59
CA LYS A 372 -16.70 -5.97 -1.61
C LYS A 372 -17.50 -6.20 -0.32
N ILE A 373 -18.29 -5.20 0.13
CA ILE A 373 -19.12 -5.28 1.34
C ILE A 373 -20.04 -6.50 1.27
N SER A 374 -20.72 -6.68 0.13
CA SER A 374 -21.64 -7.82 -0.05
C SER A 374 -20.96 -9.19 -0.07
N ARG A 375 -19.65 -9.23 -0.11
CA ARG A 375 -18.78 -10.40 -0.08
C ARG A 375 -18.01 -10.56 1.23
N GLY A 376 -18.38 -9.75 2.25
CA GLY A 376 -17.87 -9.86 3.60
C GLY A 376 -16.53 -9.17 3.86
N PHE A 377 -16.10 -8.27 2.97
CA PHE A 377 -14.99 -7.37 3.27
C PHE A 377 -15.48 -6.22 4.14
N GLU A 378 -14.80 -5.98 5.23
CA GLU A 378 -15.17 -5.04 6.28
C GLU A 378 -14.55 -3.67 6.03
N PRO A 379 -15.25 -2.56 6.32
CA PRO A 379 -14.70 -1.22 6.25
C PRO A 379 -13.48 -1.10 7.15
N THR A 380 -12.37 -0.65 6.58
CA THR A 380 -11.08 -0.53 7.27
C THR A 380 -10.55 0.89 7.07
N ILE A 381 -10.31 1.59 8.17
CA ILE A 381 -9.75 2.94 8.13
C ILE A 381 -8.26 2.86 7.81
N CYS A 382 -7.86 3.56 6.75
CA CYS A 382 -6.48 3.76 6.37
C CYS A 382 -6.06 5.20 6.65
N HIS A 383 -4.79 5.41 6.95
CA HIS A 383 -4.25 6.69 7.35
C HIS A 383 -3.25 7.23 6.32
N SER A 384 -3.10 8.54 6.32
CA SER A 384 -1.97 9.25 5.74
C SER A 384 -1.61 10.47 6.59
N GLN A 385 -0.36 10.89 6.53
CA GLN A 385 0.14 12.04 7.28
C GLN A 385 0.74 13.04 6.29
N HIS A 386 0.44 14.32 6.49
CA HIS A 386 0.78 15.37 5.55
C HIS A 386 1.44 16.54 6.26
N TRP A 387 2.49 17.08 5.66
CA TRP A 387 3.06 18.36 6.02
C TRP A 387 3.06 19.28 4.79
N ILE A 388 2.57 20.49 4.95
CA ILE A 388 2.42 21.49 3.88
C ILE A 388 3.28 22.71 4.23
N ALA A 389 4.15 23.09 3.31
CA ALA A 389 5.10 24.19 3.53
C ALA A 389 4.43 25.57 3.64
N HIS A 390 3.37 25.81 2.88
CA HIS A 390 2.70 27.11 2.85
C HIS A 390 1.72 27.25 4.03
N PRO A 391 1.93 28.20 4.98
CA PRO A 391 1.15 28.24 6.24
C PRO A 391 -0.36 28.36 6.06
N GLN A 392 -0.81 29.21 5.13
CA GLN A 392 -2.24 29.41 4.91
C GLN A 392 -2.90 28.16 4.30
N PHE A 393 -2.24 27.47 3.37
CA PHE A 393 -2.70 26.21 2.84
C PHE A 393 -2.66 25.09 3.88
N SER A 394 -1.63 25.07 4.72
CA SER A 394 -1.55 24.11 5.84
C SER A 394 -2.75 24.25 6.76
N GLN A 395 -3.12 25.49 7.13
CA GLN A 395 -4.30 25.73 8.00
C GLN A 395 -5.62 25.35 7.28
N ALA A 396 -5.80 25.78 6.05
CA ALA A 396 -7.02 25.47 5.29
C ALA A 396 -7.22 23.96 5.07
N ILE A 397 -6.12 23.25 4.78
CA ILE A 397 -6.14 21.79 4.61
C ILE A 397 -6.40 21.09 5.96
N ASP A 398 -5.78 21.54 7.06
CA ASP A 398 -6.03 20.97 8.40
C ASP A 398 -7.53 21.09 8.80
N ASP A 399 -8.14 22.22 8.52
CA ASP A 399 -9.56 22.43 8.82
C ASP A 399 -10.46 21.55 7.93
N PHE A 400 -10.17 21.46 6.63
CA PHE A 400 -10.86 20.54 5.72
C PHE A 400 -10.74 19.08 6.16
N LEU A 401 -9.54 18.64 6.57
CA LEU A 401 -9.30 17.24 6.97
C LEU A 401 -10.04 16.85 8.25
N LYS A 402 -10.30 17.79 9.16
CA LYS A 402 -11.12 17.53 10.35
C LYS A 402 -12.58 17.23 10.00
N GLU A 403 -13.13 17.94 9.01
CA GLU A 403 -14.47 17.69 8.51
C GLU A 403 -14.52 16.37 7.73
N GLU A 404 -13.59 16.15 6.78
CA GLU A 404 -13.48 14.91 6.00
C GLU A 404 -13.37 13.68 6.90
N GLN A 405 -12.63 13.76 8.01
CA GLN A 405 -12.46 12.65 8.95
C GLN A 405 -13.80 12.20 9.56
N GLN A 406 -14.69 13.16 9.91
CA GLN A 406 -16.00 12.84 10.46
C GLN A 406 -16.87 12.13 9.41
N ASP A 407 -16.83 12.61 8.17
CA ASP A 407 -17.58 12.02 7.06
C ASP A 407 -17.08 10.59 6.75
N ILE A 408 -15.77 10.35 6.74
CA ILE A 408 -15.19 9.02 6.52
C ILE A 408 -15.55 8.06 7.66
N GLN A 409 -15.55 8.51 8.90
CA GLN A 409 -15.97 7.69 10.05
C GLN A 409 -17.45 7.32 9.94
N ALA A 410 -18.30 8.29 9.65
CA ALA A 410 -19.74 8.06 9.45
C ALA A 410 -19.98 7.06 8.29
N TYR A 411 -19.27 7.25 7.17
CA TYR A 411 -19.32 6.33 6.03
C TYR A 411 -18.90 4.91 6.40
N ALA A 412 -17.81 4.74 7.14
CA ALA A 412 -17.35 3.42 7.56
C ALA A 412 -18.38 2.69 8.45
N ILE A 413 -19.01 3.41 9.37
CA ILE A 413 -20.09 2.88 10.22
C ILE A 413 -21.29 2.46 9.35
N GLN A 414 -21.74 3.33 8.46
CA GLN A 414 -22.84 3.01 7.55
C GLN A 414 -22.55 1.83 6.63
N ALA A 415 -21.32 1.76 6.09
CA ALA A 415 -20.89 0.63 5.27
C ALA A 415 -20.90 -0.70 6.04
N ALA A 416 -20.52 -0.68 7.32
CA ALA A 416 -20.55 -1.88 8.18
C ALA A 416 -21.97 -2.43 8.38
N GLU A 417 -23.01 -1.57 8.38
CA GLU A 417 -24.40 -2.01 8.48
C GLU A 417 -24.88 -2.84 7.26
N HIS A 418 -24.17 -2.72 6.13
CA HIS A 418 -24.46 -3.43 4.89
C HIS A 418 -23.68 -4.75 4.73
N LEU A 419 -22.89 -5.12 5.72
CA LEU A 419 -22.20 -6.41 5.73
C LEU A 419 -23.19 -7.58 5.62
N PRO A 420 -22.79 -8.67 4.94
CA PRO A 420 -23.72 -9.74 4.63
C PRO A 420 -23.98 -10.71 5.80
N PHE A 421 -23.37 -10.47 6.95
CA PHE A 421 -23.36 -11.38 8.08
C PHE A 421 -24.69 -11.39 8.85
N ASN A 422 -25.00 -12.52 9.50
CA ASN A 422 -26.09 -12.62 10.45
C ASN A 422 -25.80 -11.76 11.68
N GLN A 423 -26.80 -11.09 12.24
CA GLN A 423 -26.64 -10.24 13.44
C GLN A 423 -26.06 -11.01 14.66
N SER A 424 -26.34 -12.31 14.77
CA SER A 424 -25.75 -13.19 15.81
C SER A 424 -24.26 -13.49 15.60
N ALA A 425 -23.71 -13.23 14.40
CA ALA A 425 -22.30 -13.44 14.08
C ALA A 425 -21.44 -12.18 14.28
N LEU A 426 -22.07 -11.02 14.52
CA LEU A 426 -21.44 -9.73 14.74
C LEU A 426 -21.14 -9.44 16.22
N SER A 427 -20.95 -10.48 17.06
CA SER A 427 -20.44 -10.26 18.41
C SER A 427 -19.10 -9.52 18.33
N PRO A 428 -18.94 -8.36 19.01
CA PRO A 428 -17.71 -7.60 18.93
C PRO A 428 -16.57 -8.47 19.46
N GLN A 429 -15.66 -8.86 18.59
CA GLN A 429 -14.36 -9.37 19.00
C GLN A 429 -13.57 -8.18 19.54
N PRO A 430 -13.06 -8.23 20.78
CA PRO A 430 -12.22 -7.17 21.29
C PRO A 430 -10.98 -7.06 20.39
N ASN A 431 -10.65 -5.83 19.99
CA ASN A 431 -9.42 -5.46 19.30
C ASN A 431 -8.21 -6.12 19.99
N LYS A 432 -7.74 -7.26 19.48
CA LYS A 432 -6.50 -7.92 19.91
C LYS A 432 -5.30 -7.45 19.09
N ALA A 433 -5.17 -6.14 18.94
CA ALA A 433 -3.91 -5.54 18.49
C ALA A 433 -3.04 -5.05 19.65
N ALA A 434 -3.41 -5.35 20.93
CA ALA A 434 -2.75 -4.75 22.11
C ALA A 434 -2.16 -5.77 23.11
N ASP A 435 -1.99 -7.06 22.74
CA ASP A 435 -1.49 -8.02 23.74
C ASP A 435 -0.46 -9.02 23.18
N LYS A 436 0.64 -8.49 22.62
CA LYS A 436 1.90 -9.24 22.41
C LYS A 436 3.12 -8.47 22.94
N THR A 437 2.94 -7.75 24.04
CA THR A 437 4.08 -7.21 24.80
C THR A 437 3.93 -7.65 26.26
N ASN A 438 4.19 -8.93 26.54
CA ASN A 438 4.69 -9.44 27.83
C ASN A 438 4.89 -10.95 27.73
N GLN A 439 6.05 -11.36 27.21
CA GLN A 439 6.82 -12.52 27.68
C GLN A 439 8.25 -12.38 27.16
#